data_19ecf996238212f8c88b8d37d56179f3
#
_entry.id   19ecf996238212f8c88b8d37d56179f3
#
_cell.length_a   1.000
_cell.length_b   1.000
_cell.length_c   1.000
_cell.angle_alpha   90.00
_cell.angle_beta   90.00
_cell.angle_gamma   90.00
#
_symmetry.space_group_name_H-M   'P 1'
#
loop_
_entity.id
_entity.type
_entity.pdbx_description
1 polymer ?
#
loop_
_entity_poly.entity_id
_entity_poly.type
_entity_poly.pdbx_seq_one_letter_code
_entity_poly.pdbx_strand_id
1 'polypeptide(L)'
;MWFDLLPAQSDQLFWLGMSLAVAMVMFYSGRKFFSAALNALTHGTTTMDTLIVLGTSTAWLYSTLIILWPELVPVQSRHLFFEAAVLIIGFVGLGKALESHAKGKTSLAISQLLNLQPPTAIKVETGSDGVQSENVVPVAMLKTGDVIRLLPGQAVPVDGVVLRGESSIDESMLTGESLPIEKTEGAKVVAGTINQQGTLLIAASEIGDETVLAGIVKLIREAQNSKPKIGRITDKIASVFVPIVIAISIVTATVWLIYGPE
;
A
#
# COMPACT_ATOMS: atom_id res chain seq x y z
N MET A 1 6.12 12.41 37.39
CA MET A 1 6.68 12.44 38.75
C MET A 1 6.46 11.18 39.58
N TRP A 2 5.96 10.10 38.97
CA TRP A 2 5.77 8.79 39.63
C TRP A 2 6.82 7.73 39.23
N PHE A 3 7.74 8.06 38.32
CA PHE A 3 8.71 7.11 37.74
C PHE A 3 10.17 7.48 38.01
N ASP A 4 10.44 8.44 38.92
CA ASP A 4 11.80 8.95 39.17
C ASP A 4 12.60 8.19 40.23
N LEU A 5 12.03 7.12 40.80
CA LEU A 5 12.73 6.36 41.83
C LEU A 5 13.07 4.97 41.29
N LEU A 6 14.37 4.71 41.13
CA LEU A 6 14.83 3.35 40.95
C LEU A 6 14.43 2.50 42.12
N PRO A 7 13.89 1.32 41.82
CA PRO A 7 13.38 0.42 42.80
C PRO A 7 14.48 -0.03 43.76
N ALA A 8 14.10 -0.20 45.01
CA ALA A 8 14.83 -1.07 45.94
C ALA A 8 15.02 -2.44 45.26
N GLN A 9 16.01 -3.19 45.68
CA GLN A 9 16.36 -4.51 45.10
C GLN A 9 15.14 -5.47 44.98
N SER A 10 14.10 -5.26 45.77
CA SER A 10 12.80 -6.00 45.73
C SER A 10 12.00 -5.76 44.43
N ASP A 11 12.20 -4.65 43.72
CA ASP A 11 11.38 -4.28 42.55
C ASP A 11 12.10 -4.54 41.21
N GLN A 12 13.36 -4.98 41.27
CA GLN A 12 14.14 -5.26 40.05
C GLN A 12 13.47 -6.29 39.15
N LEU A 13 12.82 -7.32 39.75
CA LEU A 13 12.11 -8.34 39.02
C LEU A 13 10.87 -7.75 38.28
N PHE A 14 10.16 -6.80 38.92
CA PHE A 14 9.06 -6.07 38.32
C PHE A 14 9.49 -5.26 37.10
N TRP A 15 10.60 -4.53 37.23
CA TRP A 15 11.11 -3.72 36.13
C TRP A 15 11.70 -4.53 34.98
N LEU A 16 12.27 -5.70 35.26
CA LEU A 16 12.66 -6.66 34.22
C LEU A 16 11.43 -7.21 33.48
N GLY A 17 10.34 -7.50 34.20
CA GLY A 17 9.06 -7.86 33.60
C GLY A 17 8.51 -6.75 32.69
N MET A 18 8.63 -5.49 33.14
CA MET A 18 8.23 -4.32 32.35
C MET A 18 9.10 -4.17 31.08
N SER A 19 10.43 -4.34 31.21
CA SER A 19 11.34 -4.33 30.06
C SER A 19 10.95 -5.39 29.02
N LEU A 20 10.63 -6.61 29.46
CA LEU A 20 10.18 -7.69 28.59
C LEU A 20 8.84 -7.35 27.92
N ALA A 21 7.89 -6.78 28.66
CA ALA A 21 6.61 -6.34 28.12
C ALA A 21 6.79 -5.26 27.03
N VAL A 22 7.65 -4.26 27.29
CA VAL A 22 7.99 -3.22 26.30
C VAL A 22 8.66 -3.83 25.08
N ALA A 23 9.61 -4.75 25.24
CA ALA A 23 10.25 -5.48 24.14
C ALA A 23 9.22 -6.22 23.27
N MET A 24 8.23 -6.89 23.92
CA MET A 24 7.13 -7.54 23.19
C MET A 24 6.29 -6.54 22.39
N VAL A 25 5.93 -5.40 22.99
CA VAL A 25 5.19 -4.33 22.28
C VAL A 25 6.01 -3.82 21.10
N MET A 26 7.32 -3.53 21.29
CA MET A 26 8.22 -3.10 20.23
C MET A 26 8.30 -4.13 19.11
N PHE A 27 8.45 -5.41 19.43
CA PHE A 27 8.57 -6.47 18.45
C PHE A 27 7.25 -6.70 17.69
N TYR A 28 6.11 -6.69 18.37
CA TYR A 28 4.81 -6.98 17.76
C TYR A 28 4.27 -5.77 16.98
N SER A 29 4.17 -4.62 17.62
CA SER A 29 3.65 -3.39 17.00
C SER A 29 4.67 -2.70 16.11
N GLY A 30 5.96 -2.78 16.46
CA GLY A 30 7.07 -2.16 15.76
C GLY A 30 7.59 -2.95 14.56
N ARG A 31 7.19 -4.21 14.35
CA ARG A 31 7.76 -5.10 13.32
C ARG A 31 7.92 -4.46 11.94
N LYS A 32 6.91 -3.69 11.50
CA LYS A 32 6.94 -3.01 10.20
C LYS A 32 8.02 -1.92 10.15
N PHE A 33 8.20 -1.17 11.24
CA PHE A 33 9.23 -0.13 11.35
C PHE A 33 10.63 -0.73 11.37
N PHE A 34 10.83 -1.80 12.16
CA PHE A 34 12.10 -2.52 12.21
C PHE A 34 12.50 -3.11 10.87
N SER A 35 11.56 -3.75 10.17
CA SER A 35 11.80 -4.30 8.82
C SER A 35 12.13 -3.19 7.81
N ALA A 36 11.39 -2.06 7.83
CA ALA A 36 11.64 -0.94 6.93
C ALA A 36 12.99 -0.26 7.21
N ALA A 37 13.34 -0.08 8.50
CA ALA A 37 14.62 0.49 8.90
C ALA A 37 15.80 -0.40 8.49
N LEU A 38 15.73 -1.71 8.73
CA LEU A 38 16.75 -2.67 8.30
C LEU A 38 16.94 -2.66 6.78
N ASN A 39 15.84 -2.69 6.02
CA ASN A 39 15.91 -2.61 4.56
C ASN A 39 16.54 -1.30 4.08
N ALA A 40 16.24 -0.17 4.71
CA ALA A 40 16.85 1.10 4.36
C ALA A 40 18.36 1.09 4.64
N LEU A 41 18.78 0.58 5.80
CA LEU A 41 20.18 0.48 6.18
C LEU A 41 20.98 -0.45 5.26
N THR A 42 20.43 -1.59 4.84
CA THR A 42 21.09 -2.49 3.88
C THR A 42 21.32 -1.87 2.51
N HIS A 43 20.51 -0.86 2.15
CA HIS A 43 20.69 -0.08 0.92
C HIS A 43 21.48 1.23 1.13
N GLY A 44 22.11 1.39 2.29
CA GLY A 44 22.91 2.58 2.61
C GLY A 44 22.10 3.86 2.74
N THR A 45 20.80 3.76 3.00
CA THR A 45 19.89 4.91 3.17
C THR A 45 19.28 4.91 4.57
N THR A 46 18.86 6.09 5.03
CA THR A 46 18.12 6.23 6.28
C THR A 46 16.79 6.90 6.03
N THR A 47 15.76 6.46 6.73
CA THR A 47 14.39 6.93 6.60
C THR A 47 13.85 7.38 7.97
N MET A 48 12.64 7.94 7.98
CA MET A 48 11.93 8.24 9.23
C MET A 48 11.79 6.98 10.12
N ASP A 49 11.56 5.82 9.52
CA ASP A 49 11.45 4.56 10.27
C ASP A 49 12.78 4.19 10.95
N THR A 50 13.93 4.50 10.33
CA THR A 50 15.26 4.30 10.93
C THR A 50 15.43 5.14 12.20
N LEU A 51 14.96 6.40 12.19
CA LEU A 51 15.04 7.28 13.34
C LEU A 51 14.16 6.78 14.50
N ILE A 52 12.94 6.33 14.20
CA ILE A 52 12.01 5.75 15.18
C ILE A 52 12.63 4.52 15.84
N VAL A 53 13.16 3.60 15.05
CA VAL A 53 13.79 2.36 15.54
C VAL A 53 15.02 2.69 16.37
N LEU A 54 15.89 3.60 15.94
CA LEU A 54 17.07 4.00 16.66
C LEU A 54 16.71 4.61 18.02
N GLY A 55 15.78 5.57 18.04
CA GLY A 55 15.37 6.26 19.27
C GLY A 55 14.70 5.32 20.26
N THR A 56 13.73 4.51 19.82
CA THR A 56 13.00 3.57 20.69
C THR A 56 13.90 2.43 21.19
N SER A 57 14.80 1.90 20.35
CA SER A 57 15.74 0.86 20.74
C SER A 57 16.77 1.39 21.75
N THR A 58 17.27 2.61 21.53
CA THR A 58 18.22 3.24 22.48
C THR A 58 17.54 3.50 23.83
N ALA A 59 16.31 4.02 23.84
CA ALA A 59 15.55 4.25 25.05
C ALA A 59 15.30 2.94 25.83
N TRP A 60 14.92 1.87 25.14
CA TRP A 60 14.71 0.56 25.77
C TRP A 60 16.02 -0.05 26.26
N LEU A 61 17.09 -0.04 25.47
CA LEU A 61 18.41 -0.57 25.84
C LEU A 61 18.96 0.17 27.06
N TYR A 62 18.95 1.49 27.05
CA TYR A 62 19.44 2.31 28.15
C TYR A 62 18.68 1.99 29.45
N SER A 63 17.33 1.95 29.39
CA SER A 63 16.51 1.64 30.55
C SER A 63 16.76 0.23 31.08
N THR A 64 16.94 -0.74 30.19
CA THR A 64 17.23 -2.13 30.57
C THR A 64 18.63 -2.26 31.19
N LEU A 65 19.63 -1.58 30.63
CA LEU A 65 21.01 -1.55 31.18
C LEU A 65 21.04 -0.99 32.60
N ILE A 66 20.31 0.09 32.87
CA ILE A 66 20.23 0.68 34.22
C ILE A 66 19.61 -0.30 35.22
N ILE A 67 18.60 -1.09 34.80
CA ILE A 67 17.97 -2.09 35.68
C ILE A 67 18.96 -3.22 36.01
N LEU A 68 19.72 -3.68 35.00
CA LEU A 68 20.66 -4.79 35.15
C LEU A 68 21.94 -4.36 35.90
N TRP A 69 22.45 -3.18 35.58
CA TRP A 69 23.70 -2.64 36.14
C TRP A 69 23.53 -1.17 36.58
N PRO A 70 22.82 -0.94 37.70
CA PRO A 70 22.56 0.43 38.16
C PRO A 70 23.84 1.21 38.53
N GLU A 71 24.93 0.51 38.81
CA GLU A 71 26.22 1.13 39.17
C GLU A 71 26.89 1.84 38.01
N LEU A 72 26.55 1.52 36.77
CA LEU A 72 27.14 2.13 35.57
C LEU A 72 26.74 3.61 35.39
N VAL A 73 25.68 4.06 36.06
CA VAL A 73 25.11 5.39 35.83
C VAL A 73 24.92 6.10 37.18
N PRO A 74 25.37 7.38 37.34
CA PRO A 74 25.14 8.16 38.54
C PRO A 74 23.67 8.21 38.93
N VAL A 75 23.40 8.19 40.24
CA VAL A 75 22.00 8.10 40.77
C VAL A 75 21.09 9.18 40.21
N GLN A 76 21.61 10.37 39.99
CA GLN A 76 20.87 11.54 39.46
C GLN A 76 20.45 11.38 38.00
N SER A 77 21.10 10.49 37.22
CA SER A 77 20.86 10.28 35.78
C SER A 77 20.12 8.99 35.49
N ARG A 78 19.66 8.26 36.50
CA ARG A 78 18.99 6.97 36.37
C ARG A 78 17.50 7.15 36.08
N HIS A 79 17.16 7.54 34.85
CA HIS A 79 15.76 7.64 34.39
C HIS A 79 15.42 6.50 33.44
N LEU A 80 14.21 5.95 33.59
CA LEU A 80 13.71 4.91 32.71
C LEU A 80 12.85 5.53 31.60
N PHE A 81 13.11 5.16 30.35
CA PHE A 81 12.46 5.70 29.16
C PHE A 81 11.52 4.71 28.47
N PHE A 82 11.02 3.70 29.18
CA PHE A 82 10.10 2.72 28.63
C PHE A 82 8.81 3.34 28.09
N GLU A 83 8.26 4.31 28.82
CA GLU A 83 7.04 5.02 28.41
C GLU A 83 7.26 5.77 27.09
N ALA A 84 8.41 6.43 26.92
CA ALA A 84 8.74 7.13 25.68
C ALA A 84 8.80 6.15 24.49
N ALA A 85 9.44 4.99 24.67
CA ALA A 85 9.54 3.98 23.61
C ALA A 85 8.14 3.46 23.20
N VAL A 86 7.28 3.14 24.16
CA VAL A 86 5.92 2.63 23.91
C VAL A 86 5.04 3.71 23.28
N LEU A 87 5.08 4.95 23.79
CA LEU A 87 4.28 6.06 23.28
C LEU A 87 4.66 6.40 21.85
N ILE A 88 5.95 6.46 21.52
CA ILE A 88 6.41 6.73 20.16
C ILE A 88 5.90 5.67 19.19
N ILE A 89 6.09 4.38 19.50
CA ILE A 89 5.61 3.29 18.65
C ILE A 89 4.07 3.32 18.53
N GLY A 90 3.38 3.57 19.63
CA GLY A 90 1.92 3.67 19.68
C GLY A 90 1.38 4.79 18.80
N PHE A 91 1.88 6.01 18.96
CA PHE A 91 1.42 7.17 18.18
C PHE A 91 1.78 7.06 16.70
N VAL A 92 2.99 6.61 16.38
CA VAL A 92 3.38 6.42 14.98
C VAL A 92 2.59 5.27 14.34
N GLY A 93 2.37 4.18 15.09
CA GLY A 93 1.51 3.08 14.66
C GLY A 93 0.07 3.52 14.41
N LEU A 94 -0.49 4.32 15.30
CA LEU A 94 -1.82 4.93 15.13
C LEU A 94 -1.85 5.82 13.88
N GLY A 95 -0.86 6.69 13.69
CA GLY A 95 -0.76 7.53 12.50
C GLY A 95 -0.74 6.71 11.20
N LYS A 96 0.07 5.65 11.14
CA LYS A 96 0.10 4.74 9.98
C LYS A 96 -1.21 3.97 9.78
N ALA A 97 -1.90 3.58 10.86
CA ALA A 97 -3.20 2.93 10.77
C ALA A 97 -4.27 3.87 10.18
N LEU A 98 -4.31 5.13 10.64
CA LEU A 98 -5.20 6.15 10.11
C LEU A 98 -4.90 6.46 8.62
N GLU A 99 -3.63 6.56 8.25
CA GLU A 99 -3.20 6.73 6.86
C GLU A 99 -3.64 5.55 5.98
N SER A 100 -3.44 4.31 6.45
CA SER A 100 -3.86 3.10 5.75
C SER A 100 -5.38 3.04 5.58
N HIS A 101 -6.13 3.41 6.62
CA HIS A 101 -7.60 3.45 6.56
C HIS A 101 -8.10 4.51 5.56
N ALA A 102 -7.49 5.69 5.55
CA ALA A 102 -7.82 6.73 4.58
C ALA A 102 -7.55 6.29 3.13
N LYS A 103 -6.43 5.61 2.88
CA LYS A 103 -6.09 5.05 1.56
C LYS A 103 -7.01 3.91 1.15
N GLY A 104 -7.47 3.07 2.09
CA GLY A 104 -8.34 1.93 1.83
C GLY A 104 -9.69 2.32 1.23
N LYS A 105 -10.28 3.45 1.63
CA LYS A 105 -11.54 3.96 1.08
C LYS A 105 -11.45 4.28 -0.41
N THR A 106 -10.31 4.74 -0.88
CA THR A 106 -10.08 5.05 -2.31
C THR A 106 -9.93 3.78 -3.16
N SER A 107 -9.50 2.67 -2.56
CA SER A 107 -9.34 1.37 -3.24
C SER A 107 -10.69 0.71 -3.59
N LEU A 108 -11.76 1.01 -2.86
CA LEU A 108 -13.11 0.50 -3.16
C LEU A 108 -13.64 1.02 -4.50
N ALA A 109 -13.38 2.27 -4.84
CA ALA A 109 -13.78 2.85 -6.11
C ALA A 109 -13.11 2.14 -7.31
N ILE A 110 -11.86 1.70 -7.17
CA ILE A 110 -11.16 0.94 -8.20
C ILE A 110 -11.76 -0.45 -8.37
N SER A 111 -12.13 -1.10 -7.26
CA SER A 111 -12.78 -2.40 -7.33
C SER A 111 -14.13 -2.33 -8.05
N GLN A 112 -14.85 -1.22 -7.94
CA GLN A 112 -16.09 -0.99 -8.69
C GLN A 112 -15.82 -0.88 -10.18
N LEU A 113 -14.73 -0.22 -10.61
CA LEU A 113 -14.36 -0.16 -12.04
C LEU A 113 -14.03 -1.56 -12.61
N LEU A 114 -13.37 -2.42 -11.84
CA LEU A 114 -13.09 -3.80 -12.27
C LEU A 114 -14.35 -4.65 -12.42
N ASN A 115 -15.39 -4.36 -11.65
CA ASN A 115 -16.66 -5.07 -11.73
C ASN A 115 -17.54 -4.65 -12.94
N LEU A 116 -17.12 -3.64 -13.72
CA LEU A 116 -17.82 -3.26 -14.95
C LEU A 116 -17.63 -4.30 -16.08
N GLN A 117 -16.54 -5.03 -16.05
CA GLN A 117 -16.31 -6.10 -17.02
C GLN A 117 -17.10 -7.35 -16.64
N PRO A 118 -17.93 -7.91 -17.54
CA PRO A 118 -18.67 -9.12 -17.25
C PRO A 118 -17.73 -10.33 -17.16
N PRO A 119 -18.05 -11.34 -16.34
CA PRO A 119 -17.18 -12.52 -16.19
C PRO A 119 -17.22 -13.46 -17.40
N THR A 120 -18.27 -13.39 -18.20
CA THR A 120 -18.51 -14.28 -19.36
C THR A 120 -18.92 -13.47 -20.58
N ALA A 121 -18.71 -14.05 -21.77
CA ALA A 121 -19.09 -13.49 -23.04
C ALA A 121 -19.73 -14.58 -23.93
N ILE A 122 -20.58 -14.18 -24.89
CA ILE A 122 -21.17 -15.08 -25.89
C ILE A 122 -20.25 -15.07 -27.11
N LYS A 123 -19.42 -16.10 -27.24
CA LYS A 123 -18.53 -16.29 -28.40
C LYS A 123 -19.33 -16.92 -29.53
N VAL A 124 -19.19 -16.37 -30.73
CA VAL A 124 -19.82 -16.89 -31.97
C VAL A 124 -18.73 -17.58 -32.79
N GLU A 125 -18.89 -18.86 -33.04
CA GLU A 125 -18.01 -19.65 -33.89
C GLU A 125 -18.76 -20.07 -35.16
N THR A 126 -18.13 -19.85 -36.31
CA THR A 126 -18.69 -20.32 -37.58
C THR A 126 -18.03 -21.65 -37.92
N GLY A 127 -18.83 -22.71 -37.92
CA GLY A 127 -18.40 -24.05 -38.29
C GLY A 127 -17.99 -24.13 -39.78
N SER A 128 -17.28 -25.21 -40.13
CA SER A 128 -16.90 -25.49 -41.54
C SER A 128 -18.10 -25.69 -42.47
N ASP A 129 -19.27 -25.94 -41.91
CA ASP A 129 -20.54 -26.06 -42.60
C ASP A 129 -21.32 -24.72 -42.74
N GLY A 130 -20.72 -23.62 -42.29
CA GLY A 130 -21.35 -22.29 -42.30
C GLY A 130 -22.38 -22.06 -41.18
N VAL A 131 -22.61 -23.02 -40.31
CA VAL A 131 -23.52 -22.90 -39.17
C VAL A 131 -22.81 -22.10 -38.04
N GLN A 132 -23.50 -21.07 -37.56
CA GLN A 132 -23.01 -20.31 -36.39
C GLN A 132 -23.44 -21.00 -35.11
N SER A 133 -22.50 -21.31 -34.25
CA SER A 133 -22.74 -21.78 -32.89
C SER A 133 -22.39 -20.70 -31.89
N GLU A 134 -23.16 -20.59 -30.82
CA GLU A 134 -22.97 -19.64 -29.74
C GLU A 134 -22.60 -20.36 -28.45
N ASN A 135 -21.48 -20.00 -27.89
CA ASN A 135 -20.98 -20.58 -26.66
C ASN A 135 -20.72 -19.51 -25.61
N VAL A 136 -21.23 -19.72 -24.40
CA VAL A 136 -20.88 -18.83 -23.26
C VAL A 136 -19.52 -19.25 -22.74
N VAL A 137 -18.55 -18.36 -22.84
CA VAL A 137 -17.16 -18.59 -22.41
C VAL A 137 -16.72 -17.56 -21.36
N PRO A 138 -15.84 -17.93 -20.44
CA PRO A 138 -15.20 -16.95 -19.57
C PRO A 138 -14.42 -15.91 -20.40
N VAL A 139 -14.51 -14.63 -20.03
CA VAL A 139 -13.80 -13.54 -20.74
C VAL A 139 -12.30 -13.77 -20.79
N ALA A 140 -11.74 -14.39 -19.72
CA ALA A 140 -10.32 -14.76 -19.68
C ALA A 140 -9.86 -15.78 -20.73
N MET A 141 -10.79 -16.48 -21.40
CA MET A 141 -10.49 -17.44 -22.46
C MET A 141 -10.62 -16.86 -23.88
N LEU A 142 -11.08 -15.60 -23.99
CA LEU A 142 -11.18 -14.93 -25.27
C LEU A 142 -9.78 -14.64 -25.85
N LYS A 143 -9.72 -14.64 -27.18
CA LYS A 143 -8.51 -14.32 -27.96
C LYS A 143 -8.81 -13.15 -28.89
N THR A 144 -7.78 -12.40 -29.22
CA THR A 144 -7.87 -11.35 -30.25
C THR A 144 -8.37 -11.96 -31.55
N GLY A 145 -9.37 -11.32 -32.15
CA GLY A 145 -10.05 -11.81 -33.34
C GLY A 145 -11.28 -12.68 -33.07
N ASP A 146 -11.55 -13.11 -31.82
CA ASP A 146 -12.79 -13.82 -31.50
C ASP A 146 -14.02 -12.93 -31.77
N VAL A 147 -15.07 -13.55 -32.32
CA VAL A 147 -16.34 -12.86 -32.59
C VAL A 147 -17.26 -13.04 -31.39
N ILE A 148 -17.80 -11.95 -30.88
CA ILE A 148 -18.61 -11.91 -29.68
C ILE A 148 -19.96 -11.28 -30.02
N ARG A 149 -21.03 -11.92 -29.55
CA ARG A 149 -22.36 -11.33 -29.60
C ARG A 149 -22.64 -10.54 -28.34
N LEU A 150 -23.08 -9.32 -28.52
CA LEU A 150 -23.43 -8.40 -27.45
C LEU A 150 -24.93 -8.10 -27.51
N LEU A 151 -25.68 -8.53 -26.49
CA LEU A 151 -27.12 -8.33 -26.38
C LEU A 151 -27.42 -6.98 -25.68
N PRO A 152 -28.67 -6.47 -25.87
CA PRO A 152 -29.11 -5.28 -25.14
C PRO A 152 -28.98 -5.44 -23.62
N GLY A 153 -28.53 -4.39 -22.95
CA GLY A 153 -28.28 -4.37 -21.50
C GLY A 153 -26.99 -5.04 -21.04
N GLN A 154 -26.22 -5.66 -21.93
CA GLN A 154 -24.96 -6.31 -21.57
C GLN A 154 -23.78 -5.33 -21.57
N ALA A 155 -22.87 -5.54 -20.63
CA ALA A 155 -21.60 -4.85 -20.66
C ALA A 155 -20.66 -5.45 -21.71
N VAL A 156 -19.89 -4.62 -22.38
CA VAL A 156 -18.87 -5.01 -23.36
C VAL A 156 -17.74 -5.76 -22.65
N PRO A 157 -17.45 -7.01 -23.03
CA PRO A 157 -16.49 -7.85 -22.28
C PRO A 157 -15.02 -7.49 -22.54
N VAL A 158 -14.69 -7.04 -23.76
CA VAL A 158 -13.32 -6.72 -24.21
C VAL A 158 -13.38 -5.57 -25.19
N ASP A 159 -12.26 -4.91 -25.46
CA ASP A 159 -12.21 -3.90 -26.51
C ASP A 159 -12.38 -4.57 -27.87
N GLY A 160 -13.08 -3.91 -28.77
CA GLY A 160 -13.37 -4.52 -30.06
C GLY A 160 -13.83 -3.53 -31.13
N VAL A 161 -14.11 -4.09 -32.31
CA VAL A 161 -14.66 -3.37 -33.44
C VAL A 161 -15.98 -4.03 -33.85
N VAL A 162 -17.01 -3.24 -34.10
CA VAL A 162 -18.31 -3.72 -34.56
C VAL A 162 -18.19 -4.31 -35.97
N LEU A 163 -18.49 -5.60 -36.10
CA LEU A 163 -18.52 -6.29 -37.38
C LEU A 163 -19.90 -6.17 -38.06
N ARG A 164 -20.96 -6.20 -37.26
CA ARG A 164 -22.34 -6.17 -37.77
C ARG A 164 -23.30 -5.70 -36.67
N GLY A 165 -24.32 -5.00 -37.07
CA GLY A 165 -25.38 -4.49 -36.20
C GLY A 165 -25.26 -3.01 -35.96
N GLU A 166 -26.26 -2.46 -35.29
CA GLU A 166 -26.37 -1.07 -34.92
C GLU A 166 -26.96 -0.99 -33.50
N SER A 167 -26.36 -0.16 -32.66
CA SER A 167 -26.83 0.04 -31.30
C SER A 167 -26.27 1.34 -30.73
N SER A 168 -26.85 1.82 -29.64
CA SER A 168 -26.28 2.86 -28.82
C SER A 168 -25.54 2.27 -27.62
N ILE A 169 -24.34 2.75 -27.32
CA ILE A 169 -23.52 2.30 -26.20
C ILE A 169 -23.37 3.44 -25.20
N ASP A 170 -23.60 3.14 -23.94
CA ASP A 170 -23.35 4.04 -22.83
C ASP A 170 -21.87 3.94 -22.43
N GLU A 171 -21.13 4.99 -22.74
CA GLU A 171 -19.71 5.14 -22.41
C GLU A 171 -19.50 6.11 -21.22
N SER A 172 -20.56 6.50 -20.49
CA SER A 172 -20.51 7.51 -19.44
C SER A 172 -19.53 7.19 -18.33
N MET A 173 -19.30 5.92 -18.05
CA MET A 173 -18.33 5.46 -17.05
C MET A 173 -16.86 5.79 -17.41
N LEU A 174 -16.58 5.96 -18.71
CA LEU A 174 -15.22 6.28 -19.22
C LEU A 174 -15.10 7.76 -19.60
N THR A 175 -16.10 8.31 -20.28
CA THR A 175 -16.07 9.66 -20.83
C THR A 175 -16.66 10.72 -19.89
N GLY A 176 -17.57 10.31 -18.99
CA GLY A 176 -18.39 11.20 -18.17
C GLY A 176 -19.59 11.81 -18.91
N GLU A 177 -19.73 11.52 -20.21
CA GLU A 177 -20.85 11.99 -21.05
C GLU A 177 -22.07 11.08 -20.88
N SER A 178 -23.22 11.62 -20.46
CA SER A 178 -24.42 10.81 -20.17
C SER A 178 -25.20 10.39 -21.40
N LEU A 179 -24.88 10.91 -22.58
CA LEU A 179 -25.58 10.56 -23.82
C LEU A 179 -24.95 9.32 -24.43
N PRO A 180 -25.74 8.25 -24.69
CA PRO A 180 -25.24 7.06 -25.39
C PRO A 180 -24.78 7.41 -26.81
N ILE A 181 -23.71 6.78 -27.25
CA ILE A 181 -23.09 6.99 -28.56
C ILE A 181 -23.56 5.91 -29.52
N GLU A 182 -24.05 6.29 -30.68
CA GLU A 182 -24.40 5.35 -31.74
C GLU A 182 -23.17 4.62 -32.28
N LYS A 183 -23.24 3.30 -32.36
CA LYS A 183 -22.20 2.43 -32.92
C LYS A 183 -22.76 1.63 -34.06
N THR A 184 -22.11 1.78 -35.19
CA THR A 184 -22.38 1.07 -36.43
C THR A 184 -21.17 0.24 -36.84
N GLU A 185 -21.27 -0.48 -37.93
CA GLU A 185 -20.19 -1.30 -38.49
C GLU A 185 -18.87 -0.49 -38.62
N GLY A 186 -17.77 -1.05 -38.14
CA GLY A 186 -16.45 -0.42 -38.08
C GLY A 186 -16.21 0.47 -36.86
N ALA A 187 -17.24 0.76 -36.05
CA ALA A 187 -17.08 1.55 -34.83
C ALA A 187 -16.35 0.75 -33.74
N LYS A 188 -15.49 1.46 -32.97
CA LYS A 188 -14.82 0.89 -31.81
C LYS A 188 -15.74 0.85 -30.60
N VAL A 189 -15.64 -0.23 -29.81
CA VAL A 189 -16.31 -0.42 -28.52
C VAL A 189 -15.28 -0.73 -27.46
N VAL A 190 -15.53 -0.29 -26.23
CA VAL A 190 -14.58 -0.37 -25.11
C VAL A 190 -15.14 -1.24 -24.00
N ALA A 191 -14.28 -2.07 -23.41
CA ALA A 191 -14.64 -2.94 -22.30
C ALA A 191 -15.24 -2.16 -21.12
N GLY A 192 -16.31 -2.72 -20.51
CA GLY A 192 -17.01 -2.11 -19.38
C GLY A 192 -18.08 -1.10 -19.74
N THR A 193 -18.22 -0.70 -21.02
CA THR A 193 -19.37 0.09 -21.51
C THR A 193 -20.62 -0.76 -21.66
N ILE A 194 -21.81 -0.17 -21.70
CA ILE A 194 -23.07 -0.90 -21.68
C ILE A 194 -23.81 -0.73 -23.02
N ASN A 195 -24.10 -1.85 -23.67
CA ASN A 195 -24.92 -1.89 -24.87
C ASN A 195 -26.38 -1.62 -24.52
N GLN A 196 -27.04 -0.64 -25.13
CA GLN A 196 -28.39 -0.20 -24.74
C GLN A 196 -29.51 -0.95 -25.46
N GLN A 197 -29.61 -0.91 -26.79
CA GLN A 197 -30.83 -1.26 -27.53
C GLN A 197 -30.67 -2.38 -28.57
N GLY A 198 -29.61 -2.32 -29.39
CA GLY A 198 -29.42 -3.27 -30.50
C GLY A 198 -28.59 -4.49 -30.12
N THR A 199 -28.52 -5.45 -31.01
CA THR A 199 -27.56 -6.56 -30.91
C THR A 199 -26.39 -6.29 -31.81
N LEU A 200 -25.17 -6.37 -31.24
CA LEU A 200 -23.91 -6.17 -31.98
C LEU A 200 -23.15 -7.49 -32.08
N LEU A 201 -22.49 -7.69 -33.23
CA LEU A 201 -21.38 -8.63 -33.35
C LEU A 201 -20.09 -7.82 -33.38
N ILE A 202 -19.21 -8.10 -32.46
CA ILE A 202 -17.91 -7.39 -32.32
C ILE A 202 -16.77 -8.40 -32.50
N ALA A 203 -15.68 -7.95 -33.14
CA ALA A 203 -14.41 -8.65 -33.13
C ALA A 203 -13.55 -8.13 -31.98
N ALA A 204 -13.06 -9.01 -31.13
CA ALA A 204 -12.14 -8.63 -30.06
C ALA A 204 -10.82 -8.09 -30.63
N SER A 205 -10.44 -6.86 -30.25
CA SER A 205 -9.16 -6.24 -30.66
C SER A 205 -8.12 -6.33 -29.55
N GLU A 206 -8.49 -5.96 -28.32
CA GLU A 206 -7.61 -5.95 -27.17
C GLU A 206 -8.30 -6.70 -26.00
N ILE A 207 -7.54 -7.53 -25.28
CA ILE A 207 -8.06 -8.43 -24.24
C ILE A 207 -7.23 -8.31 -22.96
N GLY A 208 -7.85 -8.67 -21.84
CA GLY A 208 -7.16 -8.75 -20.54
C GLY A 208 -6.52 -7.41 -20.14
N ASP A 209 -5.21 -7.44 -19.87
CA ASP A 209 -4.45 -6.27 -19.40
C ASP A 209 -4.19 -5.20 -20.49
N GLU A 210 -4.47 -5.53 -21.75
CA GLU A 210 -4.28 -4.61 -22.88
C GLU A 210 -5.50 -3.71 -23.13
N THR A 211 -6.66 -4.01 -22.51
CA THR A 211 -7.86 -3.19 -22.64
C THR A 211 -7.69 -1.78 -22.07
N VAL A 212 -8.41 -0.81 -22.65
CA VAL A 212 -8.42 0.59 -22.16
C VAL A 212 -8.79 0.65 -20.70
N LEU A 213 -9.81 -0.13 -20.27
CA LEU A 213 -10.23 -0.18 -18.88
C LEU A 213 -9.09 -0.69 -17.95
N ALA A 214 -8.40 -1.76 -18.34
CA ALA A 214 -7.25 -2.29 -17.58
C ALA A 214 -6.11 -1.26 -17.49
N GLY A 215 -5.84 -0.54 -18.57
CA GLY A 215 -4.87 0.56 -18.61
C GLY A 215 -5.21 1.67 -17.60
N ILE A 216 -6.46 2.11 -17.54
CA ILE A 216 -6.94 3.10 -16.58
C ILE A 216 -6.75 2.59 -15.14
N VAL A 217 -7.18 1.36 -14.85
CA VAL A 217 -7.01 0.75 -13.52
C VAL A 217 -5.54 0.67 -13.12
N LYS A 218 -4.66 0.30 -14.05
CA LYS A 218 -3.21 0.25 -13.82
C LYS A 218 -2.66 1.63 -13.47
N LEU A 219 -3.00 2.66 -14.24
CA LEU A 219 -2.56 4.05 -13.97
C LEU A 219 -3.02 4.55 -12.60
N ILE A 220 -4.27 4.25 -12.21
CA ILE A 220 -4.79 4.63 -10.89
C ILE A 220 -4.04 3.89 -9.77
N ARG A 221 -3.77 2.59 -9.93
CA ARG A 221 -2.98 1.81 -8.96
C ARG A 221 -1.56 2.34 -8.81
N GLU A 222 -0.91 2.67 -9.90
CA GLU A 222 0.44 3.27 -9.89
C GLU A 222 0.44 4.64 -9.20
N ALA A 223 -0.56 5.48 -9.48
CA ALA A 223 -0.73 6.78 -8.82
C ALA A 223 -0.94 6.63 -7.30
N GLN A 224 -1.75 5.64 -6.87
CA GLN A 224 -2.01 5.37 -5.45
C GLN A 224 -0.81 4.78 -4.71
N ASN A 225 -0.04 3.92 -5.36
CA ASN A 225 1.17 3.31 -4.78
C ASN A 225 2.34 4.28 -4.75
N SER A 226 2.27 5.41 -5.47
CA SER A 226 3.30 6.43 -5.42
C SER A 226 3.33 7.09 -4.03
N LYS A 227 4.52 7.12 -3.39
CA LYS A 227 4.68 7.88 -2.14
C LYS A 227 4.33 9.35 -2.37
N PRO A 228 3.53 9.97 -1.49
CA PRO A 228 3.24 11.41 -1.56
C PRO A 228 4.55 12.23 -1.64
N LYS A 229 4.52 13.36 -2.34
CA LYS A 229 5.70 14.24 -2.49
C LYS A 229 6.29 14.62 -1.12
N ILE A 230 5.44 14.88 -0.13
CA ILE A 230 5.83 15.20 1.26
C ILE A 230 6.61 14.04 1.89
N GLY A 231 6.16 12.79 1.75
CA GLY A 231 6.87 11.63 2.29
C GLY A 231 8.27 11.46 1.69
N ARG A 232 8.43 11.72 0.38
CA ARG A 232 9.76 11.69 -0.27
C ARG A 232 10.69 12.79 0.23
N ILE A 233 10.16 13.99 0.51
CA ILE A 233 10.93 15.10 1.08
C ILE A 233 11.37 14.74 2.49
N THR A 234 10.49 14.19 3.30
CA THR A 234 10.80 13.73 4.67
C THR A 234 11.89 12.65 4.66
N ASP A 235 11.80 11.65 3.79
CA ASP A 235 12.82 10.61 3.65
C ASP A 235 14.17 11.22 3.21
N LYS A 236 14.18 12.21 2.29
CA LYS A 236 15.39 12.91 1.86
C LYS A 236 16.02 13.71 2.99
N ILE A 237 15.23 14.40 3.81
CA ILE A 237 15.74 15.12 4.99
C ILE A 237 16.30 14.11 5.99
N ALA A 238 15.58 13.02 6.27
CA ALA A 238 16.01 11.98 7.20
C ALA A 238 17.34 11.33 6.76
N SER A 239 17.55 11.14 5.46
CA SER A 239 18.79 10.53 4.94
C SER A 239 20.07 11.34 5.22
N VAL A 240 19.93 12.64 5.45
CA VAL A 240 21.05 13.52 5.85
C VAL A 240 21.06 13.74 7.35
N PHE A 241 19.90 14.00 7.94
CA PHE A 241 19.77 14.34 9.36
C PHE A 241 20.19 13.19 10.29
N VAL A 242 19.75 11.96 10.00
CA VAL A 242 20.02 10.81 10.86
C VAL A 242 21.51 10.50 10.98
N PRO A 243 22.31 10.41 9.90
CA PRO A 243 23.76 10.23 10.01
C PRO A 243 24.45 11.35 10.80
N ILE A 244 24.02 12.60 10.63
CA ILE A 244 24.60 13.75 11.37
C ILE A 244 24.32 13.60 12.87
N VAL A 245 23.09 13.27 13.26
CA VAL A 245 22.72 13.07 14.67
C VAL A 245 23.51 11.91 15.27
N ILE A 246 23.67 10.80 14.55
CA ILE A 246 24.47 9.66 15.02
C ILE A 246 25.94 10.09 15.22
N ALA A 247 26.51 10.82 14.27
CA ALA A 247 27.90 11.30 14.38
C ALA A 247 28.08 12.23 15.60
N ILE A 248 27.16 13.18 15.79
CA ILE A 248 27.20 14.08 16.97
C ILE A 248 27.05 13.26 18.26
N SER A 249 26.13 12.29 18.30
CA SER A 249 25.93 11.44 19.49
C SER A 249 27.17 10.64 19.84
N ILE A 250 27.88 10.07 18.85
CA ILE A 250 29.12 9.33 19.06
C ILE A 250 30.22 10.27 19.58
N VAL A 251 30.37 11.45 18.98
CA VAL A 251 31.35 12.44 19.42
C VAL A 251 31.07 12.87 20.86
N THR A 252 29.80 13.19 21.17
CA THR A 252 29.39 13.59 22.52
C THR A 252 29.67 12.49 23.55
N ALA A 253 29.29 11.25 23.23
CA ALA A 253 29.55 10.09 24.08
C ALA A 253 31.04 9.88 24.31
N THR A 254 31.87 10.00 23.27
CA THR A 254 33.33 9.85 23.35
C THR A 254 33.93 10.93 24.21
N VAL A 255 33.55 12.20 24.01
CA VAL A 255 34.04 13.33 24.83
C VAL A 255 33.65 13.14 26.29
N TRP A 256 32.41 12.69 26.56
CA TRP A 256 31.94 12.48 27.93
C TRP A 256 32.63 11.31 28.62
N LEU A 257 33.00 10.24 27.88
CA LEU A 257 33.75 9.11 28.42
C LEU A 257 35.21 9.48 28.74
N ILE A 258 35.80 10.45 28.01
CA ILE A 258 37.21 10.85 28.20
C ILE A 258 37.35 11.98 29.24
N TYR A 259 36.44 12.94 29.23
CA TYR A 259 36.51 14.16 30.02
C TYR A 259 35.34 14.33 31.00
N GLY A 260 34.42 13.37 31.06
CA GLY A 260 33.30 13.43 31.99
C GLY A 260 33.78 13.30 33.45
N PRO A 261 33.03 13.87 34.42
CA PRO A 261 33.32 13.67 35.84
C PRO A 261 33.16 12.20 36.23
N GLU A 262 34.13 11.70 37.02
CA GLU A 262 34.08 10.37 37.65
C GLU A 262 32.91 10.22 38.62
#